data_5dde94d92db9180143fad24575febc4d
#
_entry.id   5dde94d92db9180143fad24575febc4d
#
_cell.length_a   1.000
_cell.length_b   1.000
_cell.length_c   1.000
_cell.angle_alpha   90.00
_cell.angle_beta   90.00
_cell.angle_gamma   90.00
#
_symmetry.space_group_name_H-M   'P 1'
#
loop_
_entity.id
_entity.type
_entity.pdbx_description
1 polymer ?
#
loop_
_entity_poly.entity_id
_entity_poly.type
_entity_poly.pdbx_seq_one_letter_code
_entity_poly.pdbx_strand_id
1 'polypeptide(L)'
;MPFKTEPYEDLSNPVYREKMEAALLKVESELGREYPIIIDGEEITTKEKITSINPSDKKQVIGYVSKGTQELAEKALQSSLKAFEEWKKVPWEVRARYAVAIAKKMRDLKFELSAWMVYEEGKSWIEAIADTAEAIDFHEFYAREAIRMAGVAGTHEVTPYPDEQNELVYIPLGAGVAIPPWNFPLAIMSGITIAPVVAGNTVVLKPASGAPVIAAKYMEICRECDIPPGVINYLPGPGGKVGDYLVKHPKTRFIVFTGSMDVGIQINENAAKLQKGQIWLKRVILEMGGKDFVAVDSNCNIEAAAQAIVQSAFGFQGQKCSAGSRAIVHKNVYNAVLKRALELTKNLKIGNPVEYGVHNGGVIDQAAFDKIMSYIEIGKKEGKLMCGGKAPEGAKGFQIENTIFADVDQDARIAQEEIFGPVVAFIKAK
;
A
#
# COMPACT_ATOMS: atom_id res chain seq x y z
N MET A 1 -12.36 -7.82 23.21
CA MET A 1 -11.00 -8.33 23.43
C MET A 1 -9.99 -7.29 22.95
N PRO A 2 -8.84 -7.11 23.61
CA PRO A 2 -7.81 -6.19 23.14
C PRO A 2 -7.30 -6.60 21.76
N PHE A 3 -6.83 -5.62 20.98
CA PHE A 3 -6.19 -5.87 19.70
C PHE A 3 -4.91 -6.70 19.86
N LYS A 4 -4.68 -7.61 18.93
CA LYS A 4 -3.43 -8.36 18.78
C LYS A 4 -3.09 -8.39 17.30
N THR A 5 -1.82 -8.18 16.98
CA THR A 5 -1.32 -8.29 15.61
C THR A 5 -1.47 -9.71 15.08
N GLU A 6 -1.78 -9.81 13.81
CA GLU A 6 -1.83 -11.07 13.07
C GLU A 6 -0.42 -11.67 12.97
N PRO A 7 -0.22 -12.94 13.32
CA PRO A 7 1.09 -13.56 13.24
C PRO A 7 1.55 -13.75 11.79
N TYR A 8 2.86 -13.64 11.58
CA TYR A 8 3.50 -14.05 10.34
C TYR A 8 3.79 -15.56 10.41
N GLU A 9 3.44 -16.26 9.35
CA GLU A 9 3.75 -17.69 9.24
C GLU A 9 5.24 -17.91 8.95
N ASP A 10 5.85 -18.79 9.71
CA ASP A 10 7.22 -19.23 9.47
C ASP A 10 7.26 -20.18 8.26
N LEU A 11 7.65 -19.66 7.10
CA LEU A 11 7.75 -20.42 5.84
C LEU A 11 8.91 -21.44 5.83
N SER A 12 9.76 -21.49 6.85
CA SER A 12 10.68 -22.60 7.04
C SER A 12 9.96 -23.88 7.48
N ASN A 13 8.76 -23.75 8.06
CA ASN A 13 7.86 -24.86 8.38
C ASN A 13 7.26 -25.42 7.07
N PRO A 14 7.46 -26.72 6.78
CA PRO A 14 6.95 -27.35 5.56
C PRO A 14 5.44 -27.17 5.34
N VAL A 15 4.64 -27.21 6.41
CA VAL A 15 3.18 -27.07 6.34
C VAL A 15 2.77 -25.72 5.74
N TYR A 16 3.40 -24.63 6.15
CA TYR A 16 3.10 -23.31 5.62
C TYR A 16 3.65 -23.11 4.21
N ARG A 17 4.81 -23.70 3.92
CA ARG A 17 5.39 -23.71 2.59
C ARG A 17 4.48 -24.43 1.59
N GLU A 18 4.01 -25.64 1.90
CA GLU A 18 3.08 -26.40 1.06
C GLU A 18 1.77 -25.61 0.79
N LYS A 19 1.24 -24.92 1.81
CA LYS A 19 0.06 -24.05 1.62
C LYS A 19 0.33 -22.90 0.64
N MET A 20 1.50 -22.29 0.74
CA MET A 20 1.87 -21.20 -0.17
C MET A 20 2.10 -21.70 -1.60
N GLU A 21 2.77 -22.85 -1.76
CA GLU A 21 2.97 -23.51 -3.07
C GLU A 21 1.61 -23.87 -3.71
N ALA A 22 0.69 -24.45 -2.94
CA ALA A 22 -0.66 -24.75 -3.42
C ALA A 22 -1.43 -23.48 -3.82
N ALA A 23 -1.30 -22.40 -3.06
CA ALA A 23 -1.92 -21.11 -3.36
C ALA A 23 -1.34 -20.49 -4.65
N LEU A 24 -0.03 -20.56 -4.83
CA LEU A 24 0.62 -20.08 -6.07
C LEU A 24 0.12 -20.86 -7.30
N LEU A 25 0.02 -22.19 -7.22
CA LEU A 25 -0.52 -23.02 -8.31
C LEU A 25 -2.00 -22.69 -8.61
N LYS A 26 -2.80 -22.46 -7.57
CA LYS A 26 -4.20 -22.03 -7.73
C LYS A 26 -4.25 -20.69 -8.45
N VAL A 27 -3.52 -19.69 -7.99
CA VAL A 27 -3.50 -18.35 -8.59
C VAL A 27 -2.99 -18.40 -10.01
N GLU A 28 -1.94 -19.19 -10.30
CA GLU A 28 -1.43 -19.38 -11.66
C GLU A 28 -2.52 -19.86 -12.63
N SER A 29 -3.40 -20.74 -12.19
CA SER A 29 -4.52 -21.24 -13.00
C SER A 29 -5.60 -20.18 -13.24
N GLU A 30 -5.58 -19.08 -12.50
CA GLU A 30 -6.54 -17.98 -12.59
C GLU A 30 -6.01 -16.76 -13.34
N LEU A 31 -4.72 -16.74 -13.68
CA LEU A 31 -4.11 -15.61 -14.39
C LEU A 31 -4.77 -15.35 -15.75
N GLY A 32 -4.74 -14.07 -16.18
CA GLY A 32 -5.31 -13.64 -17.45
C GLY A 32 -6.83 -13.45 -17.47
N ARG A 33 -7.50 -13.54 -16.32
CA ARG A 33 -8.95 -13.28 -16.21
C ARG A 33 -9.27 -11.79 -16.37
N GLU A 34 -10.54 -11.51 -16.72
CA GLU A 34 -11.10 -10.16 -16.73
C GLU A 34 -11.78 -9.82 -15.41
N TYR A 35 -11.57 -8.58 -14.95
CA TYR A 35 -12.17 -8.05 -13.72
C TYR A 35 -13.03 -6.82 -14.03
N PRO A 36 -14.30 -6.78 -13.62
CA PRO A 36 -15.20 -5.66 -13.85
C PRO A 36 -14.94 -4.50 -12.87
N ILE A 37 -15.47 -3.33 -13.21
CA ILE A 37 -15.76 -2.25 -12.27
C ILE A 37 -16.99 -2.66 -11.46
N ILE A 38 -17.06 -2.27 -10.18
CA ILE A 38 -18.22 -2.55 -9.31
C ILE A 38 -18.82 -1.24 -8.82
N ILE A 39 -20.04 -0.93 -9.25
CA ILE A 39 -20.78 0.26 -8.83
C ILE A 39 -22.19 -0.16 -8.42
N ASP A 40 -22.61 0.22 -7.21
CA ASP A 40 -23.92 -0.12 -6.63
C ASP A 40 -24.18 -1.65 -6.59
N GLY A 41 -23.10 -2.43 -6.40
CA GLY A 41 -23.12 -3.90 -6.45
C GLY A 41 -23.14 -4.50 -7.86
N GLU A 42 -23.30 -3.69 -8.90
CA GLU A 42 -23.33 -4.13 -10.30
C GLU A 42 -21.93 -4.24 -10.90
N GLU A 43 -21.69 -5.30 -11.66
CA GLU A 43 -20.48 -5.51 -12.45
C GLU A 43 -20.56 -4.78 -13.80
N ILE A 44 -19.60 -3.92 -14.09
CA ILE A 44 -19.55 -3.13 -15.33
C ILE A 44 -18.26 -3.45 -16.08
N THR A 45 -18.40 -4.01 -17.27
CA THR A 45 -17.27 -4.28 -18.17
C THR A 45 -17.13 -3.16 -19.19
N THR A 46 -15.91 -2.66 -19.39
CA THR A 46 -15.60 -1.64 -20.40
C THR A 46 -14.70 -2.22 -21.49
N LYS A 47 -14.71 -1.58 -22.67
CA LYS A 47 -13.87 -2.00 -23.80
C LYS A 47 -12.39 -1.80 -23.50
N GLU A 48 -12.02 -0.64 -22.93
CA GLU A 48 -10.66 -0.37 -22.54
C GLU A 48 -10.32 -1.10 -21.23
N LYS A 49 -9.14 -1.71 -21.18
CA LYS A 49 -8.65 -2.46 -20.01
C LYS A 49 -7.35 -1.87 -19.50
N ILE A 50 -7.12 -2.05 -18.21
CA ILE A 50 -5.80 -1.97 -17.59
C ILE A 50 -5.25 -3.38 -17.60
N THR A 51 -4.09 -3.59 -18.23
CA THR A 51 -3.40 -4.88 -18.23
C THR A 51 -2.42 -4.90 -17.05
N SER A 52 -2.65 -5.78 -16.09
CA SER A 52 -1.70 -6.07 -15.02
C SER A 52 -0.74 -7.16 -15.48
N ILE A 53 0.56 -6.96 -15.27
CA ILE A 53 1.63 -7.88 -15.66
C ILE A 53 2.52 -8.22 -14.46
N ASN A 54 3.15 -9.39 -14.50
CA ASN A 54 4.15 -9.75 -13.51
C ASN A 54 5.43 -8.89 -13.68
N PRO A 55 5.83 -8.09 -12.69
CA PRO A 55 7.04 -7.27 -12.81
C PRO A 55 8.32 -8.10 -12.90
N SER A 56 8.29 -9.37 -12.51
CA SER A 56 9.42 -10.31 -12.58
C SER A 56 9.46 -11.09 -13.90
N ASP A 57 8.36 -11.12 -14.68
CA ASP A 57 8.28 -11.66 -16.04
C ASP A 57 7.28 -10.86 -16.88
N LYS A 58 7.79 -9.90 -17.66
CA LYS A 58 6.97 -8.97 -18.48
C LYS A 58 6.02 -9.63 -19.48
N LYS A 59 6.20 -10.92 -19.76
CA LYS A 59 5.32 -11.68 -20.68
C LYS A 59 4.13 -12.30 -19.98
N GLN A 60 4.16 -12.40 -18.66
CA GLN A 60 3.09 -13.00 -17.88
C GLN A 60 2.04 -11.94 -17.53
N VAL A 61 0.83 -12.11 -18.07
CA VAL A 61 -0.32 -11.27 -17.76
C VAL A 61 -1.02 -11.81 -16.51
N ILE A 62 -1.23 -10.94 -15.52
CA ILE A 62 -1.95 -11.27 -14.28
C ILE A 62 -3.45 -11.18 -14.49
N GLY A 63 -3.90 -10.09 -15.13
CA GLY A 63 -5.32 -9.92 -15.43
C GLY A 63 -5.61 -8.67 -16.26
N TYR A 64 -6.86 -8.59 -16.73
CA TYR A 64 -7.38 -7.47 -17.48
C TYR A 64 -8.50 -6.80 -16.68
N VAL A 65 -8.25 -5.58 -16.22
CA VAL A 65 -9.22 -4.86 -15.37
C VAL A 65 -9.93 -3.78 -16.19
N SER A 66 -11.24 -3.73 -16.11
CA SER A 66 -12.06 -2.74 -16.82
C SER A 66 -11.67 -1.32 -16.42
N LYS A 67 -11.42 -0.45 -17.40
CA LYS A 67 -10.90 0.90 -17.20
C LYS A 67 -12.04 1.91 -17.06
N GLY A 68 -12.09 2.61 -15.93
CA GLY A 68 -13.10 3.60 -15.61
C GLY A 68 -12.99 4.89 -16.44
N THR A 69 -14.13 5.56 -16.59
CA THR A 69 -14.28 6.85 -17.24
C THR A 69 -14.80 7.91 -16.26
N GLN A 70 -14.89 9.17 -16.68
CA GLN A 70 -15.48 10.23 -15.84
C GLN A 70 -16.97 9.99 -15.58
N GLU A 71 -17.71 9.47 -16.57
CA GLU A 71 -19.13 9.14 -16.43
C GLU A 71 -19.33 8.03 -15.39
N LEU A 72 -18.45 7.04 -15.36
CA LEU A 72 -18.46 5.99 -14.34
C LEU A 72 -18.03 6.53 -12.97
N ALA A 73 -17.14 7.51 -12.93
CA ALA A 73 -16.76 8.19 -11.68
C ALA A 73 -17.95 8.96 -11.09
N GLU A 74 -18.71 9.67 -11.92
CA GLU A 74 -19.97 10.30 -11.51
C GLU A 74 -20.98 9.25 -11.01
N LYS A 75 -21.21 8.17 -11.77
CA LYS A 75 -22.11 7.06 -11.35
C LYS A 75 -21.70 6.49 -9.99
N ALA A 76 -20.41 6.23 -9.77
CA ALA A 76 -19.89 5.70 -8.52
C ALA A 76 -20.08 6.65 -7.34
N LEU A 77 -19.83 7.94 -7.55
CA LEU A 77 -20.03 8.94 -6.51
C LEU A 77 -21.51 9.12 -6.16
N GLN A 78 -22.41 9.15 -7.15
CA GLN A 78 -23.85 9.22 -6.91
C GLN A 78 -24.37 7.97 -6.17
N SER A 79 -23.86 6.77 -6.49
CA SER A 79 -24.14 5.55 -5.74
C SER A 79 -23.68 5.68 -4.28
N SER A 80 -22.45 6.15 -4.04
CA SER A 80 -21.94 6.40 -2.69
C SER A 80 -22.79 7.39 -1.91
N LEU A 81 -23.22 8.48 -2.53
CA LEU A 81 -24.08 9.49 -1.90
C LEU A 81 -25.44 8.91 -1.50
N LYS A 82 -26.05 8.09 -2.37
CA LYS A 82 -27.30 7.40 -2.08
C LYS A 82 -27.16 6.41 -0.94
N ALA A 83 -26.13 5.55 -0.99
CA ALA A 83 -25.87 4.55 0.05
C ALA A 83 -25.55 5.20 1.40
N PHE A 84 -24.91 6.38 1.42
CA PHE A 84 -24.59 7.11 2.64
C PHE A 84 -25.83 7.43 3.48
N GLU A 85 -26.97 7.74 2.86
CA GLU A 85 -28.20 8.11 3.58
C GLU A 85 -28.70 7.00 4.51
N GLU A 86 -28.46 5.74 4.16
CA GLU A 86 -28.82 4.61 5.02
C GLU A 86 -27.62 4.13 5.85
N TRP A 87 -26.39 4.11 5.26
CA TRP A 87 -25.20 3.61 5.96
C TRP A 87 -24.85 4.43 7.20
N LYS A 88 -25.01 5.75 7.18
CA LYS A 88 -24.78 6.64 8.32
C LYS A 88 -25.66 6.34 9.53
N LYS A 89 -26.83 5.68 9.34
CA LYS A 89 -27.77 5.29 10.38
C LYS A 89 -27.46 3.92 11.00
N VAL A 90 -26.61 3.11 10.32
CA VAL A 90 -26.23 1.79 10.80
C VAL A 90 -25.42 1.93 12.09
N PRO A 91 -25.75 1.20 13.17
CA PRO A 91 -25.02 1.26 14.43
C PRO A 91 -23.53 0.94 14.28
N TRP A 92 -22.69 1.55 15.08
CA TRP A 92 -21.23 1.37 15.07
C TRP A 92 -20.83 -0.10 15.19
N GLU A 93 -21.52 -0.83 16.10
CA GLU A 93 -21.25 -2.24 16.35
C GLU A 93 -21.53 -3.11 15.12
N VAL A 94 -22.56 -2.75 14.35
CA VAL A 94 -22.91 -3.47 13.10
C VAL A 94 -21.86 -3.20 12.04
N ARG A 95 -21.46 -1.94 11.86
CA ARG A 95 -20.40 -1.57 10.92
C ARG A 95 -19.06 -2.24 11.27
N ALA A 96 -18.71 -2.30 12.55
CA ALA A 96 -17.52 -2.98 13.04
C ALA A 96 -17.56 -4.50 12.74
N ARG A 97 -18.74 -5.15 12.81
CA ARG A 97 -18.88 -6.58 12.47
C ARG A 97 -18.54 -6.88 11.02
N TYR A 98 -18.87 -5.98 10.08
CA TYR A 98 -18.45 -6.14 8.69
C TYR A 98 -16.93 -6.16 8.55
N ALA A 99 -16.23 -5.23 9.20
CA ALA A 99 -14.76 -5.20 9.17
C ALA A 99 -14.15 -6.49 9.75
N VAL A 100 -14.68 -6.98 10.89
CA VAL A 100 -14.23 -8.24 11.50
C VAL A 100 -14.53 -9.45 10.60
N ALA A 101 -15.68 -9.46 9.90
CA ALA A 101 -16.01 -10.53 8.95
C ALA A 101 -15.04 -10.54 7.76
N ILE A 102 -14.70 -9.36 7.22
CA ILE A 102 -13.70 -9.21 6.15
C ILE A 102 -12.33 -9.68 6.65
N ALA A 103 -11.89 -9.26 7.86
CA ALA A 103 -10.64 -9.72 8.47
C ALA A 103 -10.59 -11.25 8.59
N LYS A 104 -11.68 -11.86 9.05
CA LYS A 104 -11.78 -13.32 9.13
C LYS A 104 -11.65 -13.97 7.75
N LYS A 105 -12.34 -13.46 6.75
CA LYS A 105 -12.28 -13.99 5.39
C LYS A 105 -10.88 -13.84 4.77
N MET A 106 -10.21 -12.69 4.97
CA MET A 106 -8.83 -12.51 4.55
C MET A 106 -7.89 -13.50 5.26
N ARG A 107 -8.11 -13.80 6.53
CA ARG A 107 -7.34 -14.80 7.28
C ARG A 107 -7.53 -16.20 6.72
N ASP A 108 -8.76 -16.56 6.34
CA ASP A 108 -9.08 -17.85 5.70
C ASP A 108 -8.40 -17.96 4.31
N LEU A 109 -8.20 -16.84 3.61
CA LEU A 109 -7.60 -16.75 2.27
C LEU A 109 -6.15 -16.24 2.28
N LYS A 110 -5.47 -16.20 3.45
CA LYS A 110 -4.18 -15.53 3.63
C LYS A 110 -3.14 -15.92 2.56
N PHE A 111 -2.93 -17.22 2.33
CA PHE A 111 -1.96 -17.68 1.34
C PHE A 111 -2.36 -17.34 -0.10
N GLU A 112 -3.65 -17.40 -0.43
CA GLU A 112 -4.14 -17.06 -1.76
C GLU A 112 -3.96 -15.56 -2.07
N LEU A 113 -4.34 -14.68 -1.12
CA LEU A 113 -4.13 -13.24 -1.26
C LEU A 113 -2.63 -12.90 -1.37
N SER A 114 -1.80 -13.58 -0.57
CA SER A 114 -0.35 -13.42 -0.66
C SER A 114 0.19 -13.89 -2.01
N ALA A 115 -0.31 -15.00 -2.55
CA ALA A 115 0.09 -15.51 -3.87
C ALA A 115 -0.27 -14.53 -4.99
N TRP A 116 -1.42 -13.87 -4.94
CA TRP A 116 -1.77 -12.80 -5.89
C TRP A 116 -0.73 -11.69 -5.87
N MET A 117 -0.28 -11.23 -4.70
CA MET A 117 0.73 -10.17 -4.56
C MET A 117 2.14 -10.63 -4.96
N VAL A 118 2.46 -11.92 -4.85
CA VAL A 118 3.71 -12.46 -5.42
C VAL A 118 3.72 -12.30 -6.94
N TYR A 119 2.59 -12.56 -7.60
CA TYR A 119 2.48 -12.44 -9.05
C TYR A 119 2.33 -10.98 -9.51
N GLU A 120 1.46 -10.20 -8.88
CA GLU A 120 1.07 -8.86 -9.37
C GLU A 120 2.13 -7.79 -9.05
N GLU A 121 2.78 -7.83 -7.87
CA GLU A 121 3.76 -6.81 -7.46
C GLU A 121 5.20 -7.32 -7.36
N GLY A 122 5.42 -8.61 -7.58
CA GLY A 122 6.76 -9.20 -7.43
C GLY A 122 7.26 -9.24 -5.99
N LYS A 123 6.36 -9.34 -5.01
CA LYS A 123 6.72 -9.50 -3.59
C LYS A 123 7.32 -10.87 -3.34
N SER A 124 8.32 -10.95 -2.44
CA SER A 124 8.71 -12.25 -1.88
C SER A 124 7.55 -12.82 -1.04
N TRP A 125 7.56 -14.12 -0.79
CA TRP A 125 6.53 -14.78 0.03
C TRP A 125 6.38 -14.13 1.40
N ILE A 126 7.51 -13.76 2.04
CA ILE A 126 7.51 -13.12 3.37
C ILE A 126 6.85 -11.76 3.31
N GLU A 127 7.18 -10.94 2.31
CA GLU A 127 6.61 -9.60 2.14
C GLU A 127 5.12 -9.66 1.77
N ALA A 128 4.70 -10.63 0.99
CA ALA A 128 3.30 -10.84 0.62
C ALA A 128 2.45 -11.30 1.83
N ILE A 129 2.97 -12.22 2.65
CA ILE A 129 2.31 -12.64 3.90
C ILE A 129 2.22 -11.49 4.90
N ALA A 130 3.28 -10.66 5.00
CA ALA A 130 3.28 -9.50 5.87
C ALA A 130 2.22 -8.47 5.47
N ASP A 131 2.08 -8.19 4.17
CA ASP A 131 1.03 -7.30 3.65
C ASP A 131 -0.37 -7.84 3.96
N THR A 132 -0.60 -9.14 3.74
CA THR A 132 -1.90 -9.74 4.06
C THR A 132 -2.18 -9.70 5.57
N ALA A 133 -1.20 -9.95 6.41
CA ALA A 133 -1.34 -9.86 7.86
C ALA A 133 -1.67 -8.43 8.31
N GLU A 134 -0.99 -7.43 7.75
CA GLU A 134 -1.26 -6.02 8.03
C GLU A 134 -2.67 -5.60 7.56
N ALA A 135 -3.14 -6.11 6.42
CA ALA A 135 -4.51 -5.88 5.96
C ALA A 135 -5.54 -6.41 6.97
N ILE A 136 -5.32 -7.60 7.53
CA ILE A 136 -6.15 -8.17 8.58
C ILE A 136 -6.10 -7.29 9.83
N ASP A 137 -4.91 -6.84 10.21
CA ASP A 137 -4.70 -5.97 11.37
C ASP A 137 -5.45 -4.64 11.24
N PHE A 138 -5.43 -3.98 10.09
CA PHE A 138 -6.21 -2.76 9.86
C PHE A 138 -7.70 -2.97 10.09
N HIS A 139 -8.27 -4.05 9.59
CA HIS A 139 -9.70 -4.33 9.78
C HIS A 139 -10.05 -4.61 11.23
N GLU A 140 -9.24 -5.41 11.92
CA GLU A 140 -9.41 -5.72 13.33
C GLU A 140 -9.22 -4.49 14.22
N PHE A 141 -8.23 -3.65 13.91
CA PHE A 141 -7.93 -2.43 14.64
C PHE A 141 -9.03 -1.38 14.47
N TYR A 142 -9.40 -1.05 13.22
CA TYR A 142 -10.40 -0.03 12.96
C TYR A 142 -11.80 -0.43 13.42
N ALA A 143 -12.14 -1.72 13.42
CA ALA A 143 -13.38 -2.20 14.04
C ALA A 143 -13.44 -1.87 15.54
N ARG A 144 -12.32 -2.09 16.26
CA ARG A 144 -12.22 -1.78 17.70
C ARG A 144 -12.22 -0.28 17.96
N GLU A 145 -11.50 0.49 17.13
CA GLU A 145 -11.49 1.94 17.24
C GLU A 145 -12.88 2.55 16.99
N ALA A 146 -13.64 2.01 16.02
CA ALA A 146 -15.02 2.43 15.81
C ALA A 146 -15.88 2.21 17.05
N ILE A 147 -15.78 1.05 17.70
CA ILE A 147 -16.48 0.75 18.96
C ILE A 147 -16.01 1.69 20.08
N ARG A 148 -14.69 1.91 20.20
CA ARG A 148 -14.14 2.83 21.21
C ARG A 148 -14.68 4.25 21.01
N MET A 149 -14.72 4.75 19.79
CA MET A 149 -15.23 6.09 19.48
C MET A 149 -16.74 6.20 19.74
N ALA A 150 -17.50 5.15 19.44
CA ALA A 150 -18.93 5.10 19.78
C ALA A 150 -19.18 5.17 21.30
N GLY A 151 -18.35 4.48 22.11
CA GLY A 151 -18.43 4.50 23.56
C GLY A 151 -18.00 5.83 24.18
N VAL A 152 -17.17 6.61 23.48
CA VAL A 152 -16.74 7.94 23.90
C VAL A 152 -17.81 9.00 23.59
N ALA A 153 -18.67 8.77 22.60
CA ALA A 153 -19.79 9.64 22.30
C ALA A 153 -20.73 9.74 23.52
N GLY A 154 -20.90 10.94 24.06
CA GLY A 154 -21.68 11.20 25.27
C GLY A 154 -20.93 11.02 26.60
N THR A 155 -19.67 10.54 26.60
CA THR A 155 -18.85 10.40 27.81
C THR A 155 -17.74 11.45 27.93
N HIS A 156 -17.52 12.28 26.91
CA HIS A 156 -16.63 13.44 27.01
C HIS A 156 -17.25 14.46 27.96
N GLU A 157 -16.47 14.88 28.94
CA GLU A 157 -16.82 16.04 29.73
C GLU A 157 -16.90 17.27 28.82
N VAL A 158 -18.10 17.67 28.48
CA VAL A 158 -18.36 18.95 27.84
C VAL A 158 -18.47 19.96 28.96
N THR A 159 -17.90 21.17 28.78
CA THR A 159 -17.99 22.24 29.79
C THR A 159 -19.43 22.41 30.24
N PRO A 160 -19.74 22.20 31.54
CA PRO A 160 -21.10 22.33 32.04
C PRO A 160 -21.52 23.80 32.06
N TYR A 161 -22.70 24.07 31.56
CA TYR A 161 -23.38 25.36 31.72
C TYR A 161 -24.65 25.18 32.53
N PRO A 162 -25.00 26.16 33.40
CA PRO A 162 -26.29 26.12 34.09
C PRO A 162 -27.43 26.01 33.07
N ASP A 163 -28.37 25.12 33.37
CA ASP A 163 -29.59 24.89 32.57
C ASP A 163 -29.39 24.36 31.15
N GLU A 164 -28.16 23.86 30.82
CA GLU A 164 -27.86 23.22 29.53
C GLU A 164 -27.47 21.75 29.71
N GLN A 165 -27.95 20.91 28.80
CA GLN A 165 -27.47 19.52 28.64
C GLN A 165 -26.67 19.42 27.35
N ASN A 166 -25.34 19.36 27.47
CA ASN A 166 -24.43 19.33 26.35
C ASN A 166 -23.94 17.91 26.09
N GLU A 167 -23.90 17.52 24.82
CA GLU A 167 -23.42 16.22 24.36
C GLU A 167 -22.43 16.36 23.20
N LEU A 168 -21.37 15.57 23.20
CA LEU A 168 -20.43 15.43 22.08
C LEU A 168 -20.68 14.10 21.36
N VAL A 169 -20.92 14.15 20.06
CA VAL A 169 -21.11 12.98 19.22
C VAL A 169 -20.22 13.02 17.99
N TYR A 170 -19.71 11.87 17.58
CA TYR A 170 -19.00 11.72 16.31
C TYR A 170 -19.99 11.35 15.22
N ILE A 171 -20.00 12.12 14.12
CA ILE A 171 -20.85 11.89 12.96
C ILE A 171 -20.01 11.62 11.70
N PRO A 172 -20.47 10.77 10.76
CA PRO A 172 -19.79 10.56 9.49
C PRO A 172 -19.83 11.81 8.60
N LEU A 173 -18.80 11.96 7.78
CA LEU A 173 -18.64 13.10 6.87
C LEU A 173 -19.52 13.00 5.63
N GLY A 174 -19.64 11.82 5.02
CA GLY A 174 -20.35 11.61 3.76
C GLY A 174 -19.62 10.65 2.80
N ALA A 175 -19.81 10.86 1.50
CA ALA A 175 -19.10 10.11 0.48
C ALA A 175 -17.69 10.65 0.25
N GLY A 176 -16.71 9.78 0.20
CA GLY A 176 -15.31 10.12 -0.03
C GLY A 176 -14.62 9.22 -1.06
N VAL A 177 -13.33 9.44 -1.21
CA VAL A 177 -12.49 8.73 -2.19
C VAL A 177 -11.26 8.15 -1.49
N ALA A 178 -11.01 6.85 -1.70
CA ALA A 178 -9.78 6.19 -1.31
C ALA A 178 -8.90 5.96 -2.55
N ILE A 179 -7.68 6.48 -2.50
CA ILE A 179 -6.69 6.40 -3.58
C ILE A 179 -5.42 5.75 -3.01
N PRO A 180 -5.36 4.42 -2.97
CA PRO A 180 -4.23 3.67 -2.43
C PRO A 180 -3.03 3.62 -3.36
N PRO A 181 -1.84 3.26 -2.81
CA PRO A 181 -0.65 2.98 -3.57
C PRO A 181 -0.68 1.56 -4.15
N TRP A 182 0.31 1.24 -4.98
CA TRP A 182 0.50 -0.10 -5.52
C TRP A 182 1.45 -0.98 -4.67
N ASN A 183 2.26 -0.40 -3.79
CA ASN A 183 3.32 -1.13 -3.06
C ASN A 183 2.83 -1.89 -1.82
N PHE A 184 1.75 -1.45 -1.20
CA PHE A 184 0.98 -2.19 -0.19
C PHE A 184 -0.47 -2.30 -0.67
N PRO A 185 -0.69 -3.10 -1.73
CA PRO A 185 -1.91 -3.04 -2.51
C PRO A 185 -3.09 -3.72 -1.83
N LEU A 186 -2.85 -4.54 -0.81
CA LEU A 186 -3.89 -5.10 0.05
C LEU A 186 -3.97 -4.36 1.38
N ALA A 187 -2.87 -4.22 2.13
CA ALA A 187 -2.88 -3.62 3.46
C ALA A 187 -3.34 -2.17 3.45
N ILE A 188 -2.59 -1.28 2.79
CA ILE A 188 -2.93 0.15 2.78
C ILE A 188 -4.23 0.38 2.03
N MET A 189 -4.44 -0.30 0.89
CA MET A 189 -5.68 -0.16 0.11
C MET A 189 -6.92 -0.50 0.94
N SER A 190 -6.93 -1.65 1.58
CA SER A 190 -8.07 -2.06 2.39
C SER A 190 -8.19 -1.24 3.68
N GLY A 191 -7.06 -0.86 4.29
CA GLY A 191 -7.02 -0.02 5.48
C GLY A 191 -7.65 1.36 5.27
N ILE A 192 -7.22 2.11 4.23
CA ILE A 192 -7.78 3.42 3.93
C ILE A 192 -9.21 3.37 3.37
N THR A 193 -9.65 2.18 2.95
CA THR A 193 -11.04 1.94 2.50
C THR A 193 -11.94 1.63 3.70
N ILE A 194 -11.54 0.72 4.59
CA ILE A 194 -12.40 0.26 5.69
C ILE A 194 -12.49 1.27 6.83
N ALA A 195 -11.44 2.05 7.11
CA ALA A 195 -11.45 3.04 8.17
C ALA A 195 -12.60 4.05 8.05
N PRO A 196 -12.81 4.75 6.93
CA PRO A 196 -13.97 5.62 6.76
C PRO A 196 -15.30 4.85 6.74
N VAL A 197 -15.33 3.61 6.24
CA VAL A 197 -16.56 2.80 6.17
C VAL A 197 -17.07 2.45 7.56
N VAL A 198 -16.22 1.98 8.47
CA VAL A 198 -16.64 1.70 9.87
C VAL A 198 -17.04 2.97 10.61
N ALA A 199 -16.47 4.12 10.24
CA ALA A 199 -16.89 5.43 10.75
C ALA A 199 -18.23 5.93 10.18
N GLY A 200 -18.89 5.17 9.30
CA GLY A 200 -20.21 5.46 8.75
C GLY A 200 -20.21 6.24 7.43
N ASN A 201 -19.05 6.39 6.80
CA ASN A 201 -18.89 7.01 5.49
C ASN A 201 -19.02 5.98 4.38
N THR A 202 -19.18 6.45 3.14
CA THR A 202 -19.13 5.63 1.92
C THR A 202 -17.94 6.02 1.07
N VAL A 203 -17.43 5.09 0.26
CA VAL A 203 -16.14 5.24 -0.42
C VAL A 203 -16.21 4.83 -1.89
N VAL A 204 -15.66 5.67 -2.76
CA VAL A 204 -15.22 5.25 -4.09
C VAL A 204 -13.75 4.85 -3.98
N LEU A 205 -13.48 3.56 -4.09
CA LEU A 205 -12.14 2.99 -4.12
C LEU A 205 -11.57 3.07 -5.54
N LYS A 206 -10.56 3.92 -5.74
CA LYS A 206 -9.79 4.01 -6.97
C LYS A 206 -8.42 3.37 -6.78
N PRO A 207 -8.23 2.08 -7.09
CA PRO A 207 -6.95 1.42 -6.88
C PRO A 207 -5.85 2.01 -7.75
N ALA A 208 -4.59 1.74 -7.39
CA ALA A 208 -3.45 2.02 -8.24
C ALA A 208 -3.51 1.18 -9.52
N SER A 209 -3.10 1.76 -10.66
CA SER A 209 -3.09 1.03 -11.94
C SER A 209 -2.03 -0.08 -12.00
N GLY A 210 -1.02 -0.03 -11.12
CA GLY A 210 0.02 -1.07 -11.03
C GLY A 210 -0.41 -2.32 -10.27
N ALA A 211 -1.50 -2.25 -9.47
CA ALA A 211 -1.98 -3.36 -8.64
C ALA A 211 -3.52 -3.39 -8.58
N PRO A 212 -4.22 -3.52 -9.72
CA PRO A 212 -5.68 -3.48 -9.72
C PRO A 212 -6.34 -4.82 -9.43
N VAL A 213 -5.67 -5.97 -9.65
CA VAL A 213 -6.29 -7.29 -9.50
C VAL A 213 -6.47 -7.64 -8.02
N ILE A 214 -5.48 -7.40 -7.18
CA ILE A 214 -5.63 -7.67 -5.73
C ILE A 214 -6.75 -6.80 -5.13
N ALA A 215 -6.97 -5.58 -5.64
CA ALA A 215 -8.09 -4.75 -5.22
C ALA A 215 -9.45 -5.33 -5.68
N ALA A 216 -9.52 -5.96 -6.86
CA ALA A 216 -10.70 -6.71 -7.29
C ALA A 216 -10.96 -7.91 -6.37
N LYS A 217 -9.92 -8.64 -5.95
CA LYS A 217 -10.02 -9.75 -4.97
C LYS A 217 -10.53 -9.27 -3.61
N TYR A 218 -10.11 -8.10 -3.16
CA TYR A 218 -10.67 -7.48 -1.95
C TYR A 218 -12.16 -7.17 -2.10
N MET A 219 -12.60 -6.71 -3.26
CA MET A 219 -14.03 -6.46 -3.51
C MET A 219 -14.85 -7.76 -3.56
N GLU A 220 -14.28 -8.87 -4.06
CA GLU A 220 -14.91 -10.18 -3.96
C GLU A 220 -15.17 -10.55 -2.49
N ILE A 221 -14.19 -10.35 -1.61
CA ILE A 221 -14.32 -10.56 -0.16
C ILE A 221 -15.38 -9.65 0.46
N CYS A 222 -15.39 -8.36 0.11
CA CYS A 222 -16.39 -7.41 0.62
C CYS A 222 -17.82 -7.85 0.26
N ARG A 223 -18.02 -8.35 -0.96
CA ARG A 223 -19.30 -8.87 -1.44
C ARG A 223 -19.70 -10.16 -0.72
N GLU A 224 -18.77 -11.10 -0.51
CA GLU A 224 -19.02 -12.33 0.26
C GLU A 224 -19.31 -12.06 1.75
N CYS A 225 -18.89 -10.91 2.27
CA CYS A 225 -19.21 -10.44 3.61
C CYS A 225 -20.45 -9.54 3.66
N ASP A 226 -21.25 -9.49 2.59
CA ASP A 226 -22.50 -8.73 2.49
C ASP A 226 -22.38 -7.22 2.74
N ILE A 227 -21.25 -6.60 2.37
CA ILE A 227 -21.15 -5.13 2.37
C ILE A 227 -22.26 -4.58 1.46
N PRO A 228 -23.13 -3.68 1.96
CA PRO A 228 -24.25 -3.18 1.18
C PRO A 228 -23.81 -2.47 -0.11
N PRO A 229 -24.54 -2.63 -1.22
CA PRO A 229 -24.29 -1.93 -2.47
C PRO A 229 -24.10 -0.42 -2.28
N GLY A 230 -23.12 0.15 -2.96
CA GLY A 230 -22.83 1.59 -2.90
C GLY A 230 -22.00 2.06 -1.69
N VAL A 231 -21.86 1.25 -0.63
CA VAL A 231 -21.00 1.59 0.53
C VAL A 231 -19.53 1.63 0.11
N ILE A 232 -19.09 0.66 -0.70
CA ILE A 232 -17.78 0.65 -1.37
C ILE A 232 -18.05 0.44 -2.85
N ASN A 233 -17.63 1.41 -3.68
CA ASN A 233 -17.62 1.27 -5.13
C ASN A 233 -16.20 1.11 -5.63
N TYR A 234 -15.93 0.15 -6.50
CA TYR A 234 -14.61 -0.14 -7.07
C TYR A 234 -14.49 0.44 -8.48
N LEU A 235 -13.58 1.39 -8.66
CA LEU A 235 -13.43 2.14 -9.89
C LEU A 235 -11.96 2.27 -10.31
N PRO A 236 -11.35 1.23 -10.88
CA PRO A 236 -10.01 1.32 -11.45
C PRO A 236 -10.02 2.27 -12.66
N GLY A 237 -8.98 3.09 -12.78
CA GLY A 237 -8.89 4.05 -13.87
C GLY A 237 -7.72 5.02 -13.73
N PRO A 238 -7.42 5.81 -14.80
CA PRO A 238 -6.28 6.70 -14.80
C PRO A 238 -6.45 7.86 -13.80
N GLY A 239 -5.35 8.15 -13.04
CA GLY A 239 -5.33 9.18 -12.01
C GLY A 239 -5.78 10.55 -12.53
N GLY A 240 -5.18 11.02 -13.61
CA GLY A 240 -5.47 12.35 -14.18
C GLY A 240 -6.86 12.53 -14.82
N LYS A 241 -7.63 11.45 -14.98
CA LYS A 241 -9.01 11.53 -15.49
C LYS A 241 -10.03 11.19 -14.40
N VAL A 242 -9.97 9.97 -13.89
CA VAL A 242 -10.92 9.47 -12.88
C VAL A 242 -10.59 10.04 -11.49
N GLY A 243 -9.32 9.99 -11.09
CA GLY A 243 -8.89 10.50 -9.77
C GLY A 243 -9.13 12.00 -9.64
N ASP A 244 -8.66 12.79 -10.60
CA ASP A 244 -8.84 14.24 -10.61
C ASP A 244 -10.31 14.66 -10.60
N TYR A 245 -11.15 13.95 -11.35
CA TYR A 245 -12.59 14.19 -11.37
C TYR A 245 -13.20 14.02 -9.96
N LEU A 246 -12.91 12.89 -9.32
CA LEU A 246 -13.41 12.58 -7.97
C LEU A 246 -12.89 13.57 -6.92
N VAL A 247 -11.60 13.94 -6.97
CA VAL A 247 -10.99 14.91 -6.06
C VAL A 247 -11.63 16.29 -6.18
N LYS A 248 -11.88 16.75 -7.41
CA LYS A 248 -12.46 18.07 -7.69
C LYS A 248 -13.98 18.12 -7.49
N HIS A 249 -14.66 16.97 -7.48
CA HIS A 249 -16.13 16.95 -7.46
C HIS A 249 -16.71 17.65 -6.21
N PRO A 250 -17.70 18.56 -6.36
CA PRO A 250 -18.22 19.39 -5.25
C PRO A 250 -18.86 18.58 -4.11
N LYS A 251 -19.35 17.37 -4.37
CA LYS A 251 -19.96 16.50 -3.37
C LYS A 251 -19.00 15.54 -2.68
N THR A 252 -17.73 15.45 -3.11
CA THR A 252 -16.71 14.69 -2.38
C THR A 252 -16.41 15.36 -1.04
N ARG A 253 -16.54 14.62 0.05
CA ARG A 253 -16.37 15.13 1.42
C ARG A 253 -14.95 14.99 1.93
N PHE A 254 -14.30 13.89 1.59
CA PHE A 254 -12.93 13.60 2.01
C PHE A 254 -12.18 12.79 0.95
N ILE A 255 -10.87 12.91 0.97
CA ILE A 255 -9.95 12.13 0.16
C ILE A 255 -8.92 11.50 1.10
N VAL A 256 -8.75 10.18 1.01
CA VAL A 256 -7.66 9.45 1.66
C VAL A 256 -6.74 8.93 0.57
N PHE A 257 -5.49 9.36 0.61
CA PHE A 257 -4.49 9.05 -0.41
C PHE A 257 -3.21 8.57 0.22
N THR A 258 -2.59 7.56 -0.40
CA THR A 258 -1.20 7.20 -0.16
C THR A 258 -0.51 7.02 -1.51
N GLY A 259 0.64 7.66 -1.71
CA GLY A 259 1.37 7.62 -2.96
C GLY A 259 2.52 8.63 -3.03
N SER A 260 2.86 9.09 -4.25
CA SER A 260 3.97 10.03 -4.43
C SER A 260 3.65 11.43 -3.89
N MET A 261 4.69 12.15 -3.46
CA MET A 261 4.60 13.52 -2.95
C MET A 261 3.96 14.47 -3.98
N ASP A 262 4.36 14.40 -5.23
CA ASP A 262 3.83 15.29 -6.28
C ASP A 262 2.32 15.12 -6.47
N VAL A 263 1.84 13.88 -6.47
CA VAL A 263 0.40 13.60 -6.58
C VAL A 263 -0.34 14.02 -5.31
N GLY A 264 0.23 13.79 -4.12
CA GLY A 264 -0.36 14.22 -2.86
C GLY A 264 -0.52 15.74 -2.78
N ILE A 265 0.51 16.50 -3.15
CA ILE A 265 0.46 17.97 -3.24
C ILE A 265 -0.63 18.42 -4.24
N GLN A 266 -0.67 17.82 -5.43
CA GLN A 266 -1.69 18.14 -6.44
C GLN A 266 -3.11 17.84 -5.94
N ILE A 267 -3.32 16.74 -5.21
CA ILE A 267 -4.62 16.42 -4.59
C ILE A 267 -4.99 17.49 -3.58
N ASN A 268 -4.07 17.90 -2.70
CA ASN A 268 -4.30 18.96 -1.71
C ASN A 268 -4.70 20.27 -2.36
N GLU A 269 -3.96 20.70 -3.38
CA GLU A 269 -4.28 21.92 -4.14
C GLU A 269 -5.65 21.86 -4.80
N ASN A 270 -5.99 20.74 -5.44
CA ASN A 270 -7.28 20.53 -6.10
C ASN A 270 -8.44 20.48 -5.10
N ALA A 271 -8.24 19.85 -3.95
CA ALA A 271 -9.24 19.75 -2.89
C ALA A 271 -9.53 21.10 -2.22
N ALA A 272 -8.51 21.96 -2.10
CA ALA A 272 -8.63 23.30 -1.51
C ALA A 272 -9.40 24.29 -2.39
N LYS A 273 -9.45 24.06 -3.70
CA LYS A 273 -10.19 24.92 -4.63
C LYS A 273 -11.69 24.66 -4.53
N LEU A 274 -12.44 25.66 -4.05
CA LEU A 274 -13.90 25.56 -4.00
C LEU A 274 -14.50 25.41 -5.39
N GLN A 275 -15.38 24.43 -5.53
CA GLN A 275 -16.12 24.16 -6.74
C GLN A 275 -17.54 24.76 -6.65
N LYS A 276 -18.14 25.10 -7.81
CA LYS A 276 -19.53 25.60 -7.83
C LYS A 276 -20.48 24.59 -7.16
N GLY A 277 -21.24 25.04 -6.17
CA GLY A 277 -22.18 24.21 -5.41
C GLY A 277 -21.55 23.43 -4.25
N GLN A 278 -20.26 23.58 -3.99
CA GLN A 278 -19.60 23.03 -2.80
C GLN A 278 -19.91 23.93 -1.59
N ILE A 279 -20.45 23.34 -0.53
CA ILE A 279 -20.89 24.06 0.69
C ILE A 279 -20.05 23.72 1.94
N TRP A 280 -18.93 22.97 1.76
CA TRP A 280 -18.00 22.56 2.81
C TRP A 280 -16.56 22.54 2.32
N LEU A 281 -15.61 22.53 3.24
CA LEU A 281 -14.22 22.23 2.94
C LEU A 281 -14.01 20.71 2.89
N LYS A 282 -13.30 20.21 1.88
CA LYS A 282 -12.93 18.80 1.81
C LYS A 282 -11.88 18.47 2.85
N ARG A 283 -11.99 17.31 3.47
CA ARG A 283 -10.93 16.75 4.31
C ARG A 283 -9.96 15.97 3.45
N VAL A 284 -8.66 16.15 3.66
CA VAL A 284 -7.62 15.37 2.98
C VAL A 284 -6.73 14.71 4.01
N ILE A 285 -6.43 13.42 3.78
CA ILE A 285 -5.48 12.62 4.54
C ILE A 285 -4.51 12.08 3.50
N LEU A 286 -3.26 12.54 3.56
CA LEU A 286 -2.26 12.34 2.52
C LEU A 286 -1.00 11.76 3.12
N GLU A 287 -0.76 10.46 2.85
CA GLU A 287 0.47 9.76 3.15
C GLU A 287 1.34 9.71 1.91
N MET A 288 2.60 10.09 2.03
CA MET A 288 3.51 10.25 0.89
C MET A 288 4.82 9.52 1.16
N GLY A 289 5.80 9.73 0.29
CA GLY A 289 7.11 9.11 0.37
C GLY A 289 7.96 9.62 1.52
N GLY A 290 9.09 8.95 1.71
CA GLY A 290 10.05 9.24 2.76
C GLY A 290 11.51 9.02 2.33
N LYS A 291 12.42 9.36 3.21
CA LYS A 291 13.85 9.10 3.09
C LYS A 291 14.39 8.60 4.42
N ASP A 292 13.92 7.41 4.81
CA ASP A 292 14.19 6.83 6.11
C ASP A 292 15.63 6.31 6.23
N PHE A 293 16.08 6.11 7.45
CA PHE A 293 17.46 5.76 7.73
C PHE A 293 17.59 4.74 8.87
N VAL A 294 18.73 4.06 8.88
CA VAL A 294 19.22 3.30 10.04
C VAL A 294 20.42 4.04 10.60
N ALA A 295 20.31 4.54 11.85
CA ALA A 295 21.42 5.17 12.57
C ALA A 295 22.18 4.13 13.40
N VAL A 296 23.50 4.10 13.23
CA VAL A 296 24.38 3.11 13.89
C VAL A 296 25.45 3.83 14.71
N ASP A 297 25.37 3.68 16.03
CA ASP A 297 26.34 4.26 16.96
C ASP A 297 27.59 3.39 17.12
N SER A 298 28.63 3.96 17.72
CA SER A 298 29.97 3.35 17.90
C SER A 298 29.98 2.08 18.74
N ASN A 299 29.02 1.87 19.64
CA ASN A 299 28.90 0.72 20.53
C ASN A 299 27.90 -0.33 20.03
N CYS A 300 27.55 -0.32 18.76
CA CYS A 300 26.57 -1.23 18.16
C CYS A 300 27.03 -2.67 18.10
N ASN A 301 26.06 -3.61 18.02
CA ASN A 301 26.31 -4.95 17.52
C ASN A 301 26.39 -4.88 15.98
N ILE A 302 27.57 -5.13 15.40
CA ILE A 302 27.84 -5.04 13.95
C ILE A 302 26.89 -5.95 13.13
N GLU A 303 26.66 -7.17 13.60
CA GLU A 303 25.77 -8.12 12.91
C GLU A 303 24.34 -7.61 12.86
N ALA A 304 23.79 -7.22 14.00
CA ALA A 304 22.42 -6.69 14.08
C ALA A 304 22.25 -5.41 13.26
N ALA A 305 23.24 -4.50 13.31
CA ALA A 305 23.21 -3.27 12.54
C ALA A 305 23.23 -3.54 11.02
N ALA A 306 24.09 -4.43 10.55
CA ALA A 306 24.17 -4.79 9.13
C ALA A 306 22.90 -5.50 8.65
N GLN A 307 22.33 -6.41 9.45
CA GLN A 307 21.05 -7.06 9.16
C GLN A 307 19.92 -6.05 9.06
N ALA A 308 19.80 -5.12 10.00
CA ALA A 308 18.78 -4.09 9.98
C ALA A 308 18.86 -3.20 8.73
N ILE A 309 20.09 -2.77 8.35
CA ILE A 309 20.31 -1.98 7.13
C ILE A 309 19.86 -2.77 5.89
N VAL A 310 20.33 -4.00 5.72
CA VAL A 310 20.07 -4.83 4.53
C VAL A 310 18.58 -5.16 4.41
N GLN A 311 17.94 -5.57 5.51
CA GLN A 311 16.53 -5.88 5.53
C GLN A 311 15.66 -4.65 5.24
N SER A 312 15.98 -3.51 5.87
CA SER A 312 15.23 -2.27 5.68
C SER A 312 15.40 -1.68 4.28
N ALA A 313 16.61 -1.79 3.69
CA ALA A 313 16.89 -1.21 2.37
C ALA A 313 16.38 -2.05 1.21
N PHE A 314 16.38 -3.38 1.33
CA PHE A 314 16.14 -4.30 0.21
C PHE A 314 14.88 -5.14 0.33
N GLY A 315 14.19 -5.15 1.47
CA GLY A 315 12.87 -5.74 1.60
C GLY A 315 11.91 -5.15 0.55
N PHE A 316 11.21 -6.00 -0.18
CA PHE A 316 10.36 -5.63 -1.31
C PHE A 316 11.05 -4.66 -2.30
N GLN A 317 12.32 -4.94 -2.66
CA GLN A 317 13.12 -4.14 -3.58
C GLN A 317 13.27 -2.65 -3.18
N GLY A 318 13.16 -2.33 -1.88
CA GLY A 318 13.18 -0.94 -1.41
C GLY A 318 11.97 -0.09 -1.82
N GLN A 319 10.90 -0.72 -2.30
CA GLN A 319 9.68 -0.05 -2.76
C GLN A 319 8.71 0.22 -1.59
N LYS A 320 9.23 0.78 -0.51
CA LYS A 320 8.48 1.14 0.69
C LYS A 320 8.71 2.60 1.04
N CYS A 321 7.67 3.32 1.45
CA CYS A 321 7.79 4.67 1.99
C CYS A 321 8.68 4.70 3.24
N SER A 322 8.73 3.58 3.97
CA SER A 322 9.54 3.34 5.19
C SER A 322 10.85 2.59 4.94
N ALA A 323 11.30 2.42 3.68
CA ALA A 323 12.56 1.74 3.39
C ALA A 323 13.76 2.55 3.90
N GLY A 324 14.66 1.90 4.63
CA GLY A 324 15.90 2.52 5.11
C GLY A 324 16.89 2.74 3.99
N SER A 325 16.68 3.77 3.19
CA SER A 325 17.50 4.09 2.02
C SER A 325 18.82 4.82 2.37
N ARG A 326 19.01 5.15 3.66
CA ARG A 326 20.26 5.71 4.21
C ARG A 326 20.75 4.86 5.38
N ALA A 327 22.06 4.56 5.39
CA ALA A 327 22.76 3.99 6.54
C ALA A 327 23.70 5.08 7.11
N ILE A 328 23.31 5.69 8.23
CA ILE A 328 24.10 6.73 8.90
C ILE A 328 24.92 6.07 9.99
N VAL A 329 26.21 5.84 9.71
CA VAL A 329 27.05 4.95 10.52
C VAL A 329 28.21 5.72 11.13
N HIS A 330 28.39 5.61 12.48
CA HIS A 330 29.48 6.21 13.19
C HIS A 330 30.84 5.75 12.63
N LYS A 331 31.79 6.70 12.46
CA LYS A 331 33.08 6.49 11.78
C LYS A 331 33.90 5.31 12.32
N ASN A 332 33.80 5.02 13.62
CA ASN A 332 34.59 3.95 14.26
C ASN A 332 34.15 2.54 13.84
N VAL A 333 32.90 2.36 13.46
CA VAL A 333 32.32 1.06 13.09
C VAL A 333 31.92 1.00 11.60
N TYR A 334 32.05 2.10 10.87
CA TYR A 334 31.62 2.25 9.48
C TYR A 334 32.11 1.13 8.56
N ASN A 335 33.44 0.89 8.55
CA ASN A 335 34.00 -0.14 7.66
C ASN A 335 33.57 -1.55 8.02
N ALA A 336 33.39 -1.85 9.30
CA ALA A 336 32.96 -3.16 9.76
C ALA A 336 31.50 -3.41 9.40
N VAL A 337 30.61 -2.44 9.63
CA VAL A 337 29.19 -2.52 9.27
C VAL A 337 29.00 -2.60 7.75
N LEU A 338 29.70 -1.74 6.98
CA LEU A 338 29.64 -1.77 5.51
C LEU A 338 30.09 -3.13 4.96
N LYS A 339 31.23 -3.65 5.44
CA LYS A 339 31.73 -4.96 5.03
C LYS A 339 30.69 -6.05 5.27
N ARG A 340 30.09 -6.06 6.48
CA ARG A 340 29.10 -7.06 6.83
C ARG A 340 27.80 -6.92 6.03
N ALA A 341 27.34 -5.69 5.79
CA ALA A 341 26.19 -5.43 4.94
C ALA A 341 26.41 -5.93 3.49
N LEU A 342 27.62 -5.73 2.93
CA LEU A 342 27.97 -6.27 1.61
C LEU A 342 27.95 -7.81 1.55
N GLU A 343 28.42 -8.47 2.59
CA GLU A 343 28.38 -9.95 2.69
C GLU A 343 26.94 -10.45 2.74
N LEU A 344 26.07 -9.81 3.55
CA LEU A 344 24.65 -10.16 3.65
C LEU A 344 23.91 -9.91 2.33
N THR A 345 24.18 -8.78 1.67
CA THR A 345 23.53 -8.40 0.39
C THR A 345 23.82 -9.42 -0.72
N LYS A 346 25.02 -10.00 -0.77
CA LYS A 346 25.39 -11.05 -1.73
C LYS A 346 24.56 -12.34 -1.62
N ASN A 347 23.98 -12.59 -0.43
CA ASN A 347 23.17 -13.77 -0.20
C ASN A 347 21.69 -13.57 -0.57
N LEU A 348 21.28 -12.35 -0.93
CA LEU A 348 19.91 -12.07 -1.34
C LEU A 348 19.72 -12.53 -2.79
N LYS A 349 18.92 -13.58 -2.98
CA LYS A 349 18.60 -14.12 -4.30
C LYS A 349 17.64 -13.18 -5.04
N ILE A 350 18.00 -12.79 -6.26
CA ILE A 350 17.17 -11.96 -7.16
C ILE A 350 16.63 -12.87 -8.26
N GLY A 351 15.33 -12.79 -8.55
CA GLY A 351 14.70 -13.64 -9.55
C GLY A 351 13.19 -13.50 -9.63
N ASN A 352 12.49 -14.56 -9.96
CA ASN A 352 11.04 -14.61 -9.91
C ASN A 352 10.60 -15.05 -8.50
N PRO A 353 9.87 -14.21 -7.73
CA PRO A 353 9.47 -14.53 -6.37
C PRO A 353 8.48 -15.69 -6.24
N VAL A 354 7.92 -16.19 -7.34
CA VAL A 354 7.16 -17.45 -7.34
C VAL A 354 8.03 -18.60 -6.83
N GLU A 355 9.34 -18.55 -7.07
CA GLU A 355 10.29 -19.51 -6.54
C GLU A 355 10.58 -19.26 -5.06
N TYR A 356 10.49 -20.33 -4.24
CA TYR A 356 10.84 -20.23 -2.82
C TYR A 356 12.29 -19.76 -2.60
N GLY A 357 12.48 -18.87 -1.64
CA GLY A 357 13.80 -18.33 -1.28
C GLY A 357 14.32 -17.21 -2.18
N VAL A 358 13.54 -16.76 -3.17
CA VAL A 358 13.82 -15.51 -3.86
C VAL A 358 13.43 -14.34 -2.96
N HIS A 359 14.37 -13.41 -2.73
CA HIS A 359 14.18 -12.25 -1.84
C HIS A 359 13.67 -11.02 -2.59
N ASN A 360 14.17 -10.81 -3.82
CA ASN A 360 13.87 -9.64 -4.63
C ASN A 360 13.37 -10.04 -6.02
N GLY A 361 12.16 -9.59 -6.35
CA GLY A 361 11.58 -9.67 -7.68
C GLY A 361 11.92 -8.48 -8.56
N GLY A 362 11.07 -8.21 -9.55
CA GLY A 362 11.11 -6.98 -10.34
C GLY A 362 10.51 -5.80 -9.59
N VAL A 363 10.98 -4.57 -9.88
CA VAL A 363 10.27 -3.36 -9.49
C VAL A 363 9.01 -3.21 -10.34
N ILE A 364 8.02 -2.45 -9.87
CA ILE A 364 6.63 -2.55 -10.34
C ILE A 364 6.44 -2.40 -11.86
N ASP A 365 7.16 -1.49 -12.51
CA ASP A 365 6.99 -1.20 -13.94
C ASP A 365 8.25 -0.61 -14.58
N GLN A 366 8.18 -0.35 -15.90
CA GLN A 366 9.26 0.25 -16.66
C GLN A 366 9.62 1.66 -16.17
N ALA A 367 8.64 2.47 -15.78
CA ALA A 367 8.88 3.84 -15.32
C ALA A 367 9.67 3.85 -14.00
N ALA A 368 9.31 2.95 -13.06
CA ALA A 368 10.06 2.73 -11.83
C ALA A 368 11.48 2.23 -12.11
N PHE A 369 11.62 1.25 -13.00
CA PHE A 369 12.93 0.74 -13.42
C PHE A 369 13.82 1.85 -13.96
N ASP A 370 13.33 2.65 -14.92
CA ASP A 370 14.09 3.72 -15.56
C ASP A 370 14.47 4.82 -14.54
N LYS A 371 13.53 5.20 -13.64
CA LYS A 371 13.80 6.14 -12.55
C LYS A 371 14.94 5.64 -11.65
N ILE A 372 14.85 4.40 -11.18
CA ILE A 372 15.86 3.83 -10.27
C ILE A 372 17.22 3.74 -10.95
N MET A 373 17.28 3.28 -12.19
CA MET A 373 18.52 3.23 -12.97
C MET A 373 19.13 4.62 -13.15
N SER A 374 18.32 5.65 -13.38
CA SER A 374 18.81 7.04 -13.45
C SER A 374 19.45 7.51 -12.16
N TYR A 375 18.86 7.17 -11.00
CA TYR A 375 19.45 7.47 -9.69
C TYR A 375 20.73 6.68 -9.40
N ILE A 376 20.83 5.44 -9.90
CA ILE A 376 22.08 4.67 -9.83
C ILE A 376 23.20 5.37 -10.60
N GLU A 377 22.92 5.93 -11.79
CA GLU A 377 23.92 6.71 -12.54
C GLU A 377 24.30 8.03 -11.84
N ILE A 378 23.37 8.65 -11.14
CA ILE A 378 23.67 9.81 -10.26
C ILE A 378 24.56 9.34 -9.10
N GLY A 379 24.21 8.25 -8.44
CA GLY A 379 24.95 7.69 -7.31
C GLY A 379 26.40 7.31 -7.63
N LYS A 380 26.68 6.86 -8.85
CA LYS A 380 28.05 6.60 -9.31
C LYS A 380 28.94 7.85 -9.33
N LYS A 381 28.34 9.06 -9.34
CA LYS A 381 29.06 10.36 -9.29
C LYS A 381 29.10 10.93 -7.87
N GLU A 382 28.19 10.51 -6.99
CA GLU A 382 28.01 11.06 -5.66
C GLU A 382 28.56 10.17 -4.53
N GLY A 383 28.91 8.91 -4.86
CA GLY A 383 29.46 7.96 -3.91
C GLY A 383 30.23 6.84 -4.59
N LYS A 384 30.82 5.98 -3.78
CA LYS A 384 31.55 4.80 -4.26
C LYS A 384 30.59 3.61 -4.41
N LEU A 385 30.35 3.16 -5.64
CA LEU A 385 29.57 1.93 -5.89
C LEU A 385 30.34 0.71 -5.31
N MET A 386 29.70 0.01 -4.37
CA MET A 386 30.27 -1.16 -3.70
C MET A 386 29.73 -2.49 -4.22
N CYS A 387 28.46 -2.54 -4.63
CA CYS A 387 27.85 -3.67 -5.31
C CYS A 387 26.60 -3.24 -6.10
N GLY A 388 26.10 -4.09 -6.96
CA GLY A 388 24.91 -3.83 -7.77
C GLY A 388 25.15 -2.82 -8.90
N GLY A 389 24.20 -1.90 -9.07
CA GLY A 389 24.32 -0.80 -10.03
C GLY A 389 23.92 -1.13 -11.45
N LYS A 390 23.22 -2.25 -11.68
CA LYS A 390 22.76 -2.72 -13.00
C LYS A 390 21.56 -3.68 -12.87
N ALA A 391 20.96 -4.02 -14.00
CA ALA A 391 20.05 -5.16 -14.05
C ALA A 391 20.83 -6.48 -14.06
N PRO A 392 20.30 -7.56 -13.44
CA PRO A 392 20.91 -8.89 -13.55
C PRO A 392 20.93 -9.39 -15.00
N GLU A 393 21.94 -10.17 -15.33
CA GLU A 393 22.01 -10.81 -16.66
C GLU A 393 20.85 -11.81 -16.81
N GLY A 394 20.19 -11.80 -17.97
CA GLY A 394 19.04 -12.67 -18.26
C GLY A 394 17.74 -12.31 -17.54
N ALA A 395 17.64 -11.13 -16.96
CA ALA A 395 16.41 -10.64 -16.33
C ALA A 395 15.22 -10.68 -17.32
N LYS A 396 14.11 -11.33 -16.91
CA LYS A 396 12.88 -11.42 -17.72
C LYS A 396 11.89 -10.27 -17.43
N GLY A 397 12.08 -9.59 -16.33
CA GLY A 397 11.24 -8.49 -15.85
C GLY A 397 12.03 -7.23 -15.58
N PHE A 398 11.62 -6.51 -14.55
CA PHE A 398 12.21 -5.25 -14.10
C PHE A 398 13.15 -5.43 -12.90
N GLN A 399 13.90 -6.54 -12.85
CA GLN A 399 14.83 -6.80 -11.75
C GLN A 399 16.01 -5.82 -11.79
N ILE A 400 16.41 -5.34 -10.60
CA ILE A 400 17.58 -4.48 -10.37
C ILE A 400 18.41 -5.12 -9.27
N GLU A 401 19.74 -5.16 -9.44
CA GLU A 401 20.64 -5.64 -8.40
C GLU A 401 20.60 -4.73 -7.16
N ASN A 402 20.63 -5.34 -5.97
CA ASN A 402 20.74 -4.61 -4.71
C ASN A 402 22.00 -3.76 -4.69
N THR A 403 21.84 -2.46 -4.59
CA THR A 403 22.90 -1.47 -4.84
C THR A 403 23.30 -0.75 -3.57
N ILE A 404 24.59 -0.79 -3.24
CA ILE A 404 25.17 -0.07 -2.09
C ILE A 404 26.17 0.97 -2.59
N PHE A 405 25.96 2.23 -2.22
CA PHE A 405 26.92 3.32 -2.34
C PHE A 405 27.55 3.63 -1.01
N ALA A 406 28.88 3.70 -0.96
CA ALA A 406 29.65 4.09 0.22
C ALA A 406 30.18 5.52 0.08
N ASP A 407 30.58 6.10 1.22
CA ASP A 407 31.19 7.44 1.32
C ASP A 407 30.33 8.53 0.67
N VAL A 408 29.01 8.42 0.80
CA VAL A 408 28.05 9.37 0.26
C VAL A 408 27.97 10.59 1.17
N ASP A 409 28.00 11.77 0.57
CA ASP A 409 27.77 13.03 1.29
C ASP A 409 26.29 13.13 1.74
N GLN A 410 26.05 13.69 2.92
CA GLN A 410 24.70 13.83 3.44
C GLN A 410 23.79 14.70 2.56
N ASP A 411 24.36 15.65 1.80
CA ASP A 411 23.64 16.58 0.93
C ASP A 411 23.54 16.07 -0.53
N ALA A 412 24.10 14.89 -0.81
CA ALA A 412 24.00 14.25 -2.13
C ALA A 412 22.54 13.93 -2.49
N ARG A 413 22.20 13.99 -3.77
CA ARG A 413 20.83 13.70 -4.25
C ARG A 413 20.37 12.31 -3.84
N ILE A 414 21.24 11.30 -3.95
CA ILE A 414 20.89 9.92 -3.55
C ILE A 414 20.70 9.77 -2.03
N ALA A 415 21.15 10.74 -1.22
CA ALA A 415 20.93 10.81 0.21
C ALA A 415 19.68 11.62 0.59
N GLN A 416 19.20 12.51 -0.28
CA GLN A 416 18.10 13.43 0.00
C GLN A 416 16.80 13.05 -0.73
N GLU A 417 16.89 12.57 -1.97
CA GLU A 417 15.73 12.30 -2.81
C GLU A 417 15.26 10.84 -2.69
N GLU A 418 13.97 10.62 -2.78
CA GLU A 418 13.37 9.28 -2.74
C GLU A 418 13.58 8.53 -4.06
N ILE A 419 14.33 7.41 -4.01
CA ILE A 419 14.61 6.55 -5.16
C ILE A 419 13.48 5.55 -5.38
N PHE A 420 12.94 4.98 -4.29
CA PHE A 420 11.91 3.96 -4.28
C PHE A 420 12.34 2.67 -5.00
N GLY A 421 13.54 2.22 -4.70
CA GLY A 421 14.19 1.06 -5.32
C GLY A 421 15.30 0.47 -4.45
N PRO A 422 15.94 -0.62 -4.87
CA PRO A 422 16.91 -1.35 -4.06
C PRO A 422 18.28 -0.65 -4.01
N VAL A 423 18.31 0.56 -3.47
CA VAL A 423 19.51 1.42 -3.38
C VAL A 423 19.64 1.98 -1.99
N VAL A 424 20.80 1.78 -1.36
CA VAL A 424 21.14 2.36 -0.06
C VAL A 424 22.44 3.18 -0.11
N ALA A 425 22.40 4.35 0.52
CA ALA A 425 23.52 5.26 0.67
C ALA A 425 24.12 5.14 2.07
N PHE A 426 25.39 4.75 2.17
CA PHE A 426 26.15 4.74 3.41
C PHE A 426 26.80 6.10 3.65
N ILE A 427 26.44 6.74 4.74
CA ILE A 427 26.89 8.06 5.19
C ILE A 427 27.71 7.90 6.46
N LYS A 428 28.90 8.50 6.49
CA LYS A 428 29.78 8.44 7.65
C LYS A 428 29.46 9.54 8.65
N ALA A 429 29.04 9.16 9.86
CA ALA A 429 28.82 10.10 10.97
C ALA A 429 30.05 10.24 11.86
N LYS A 430 30.15 11.38 12.58
CA LYS A 430 31.27 11.71 13.49
C LYS A 430 31.06 11.12 14.89
#